data_51855a571625f33daf407f99c1ea39e3
#
_entry.id   51855a571625f33daf407f99c1ea39e3
#
_cell.length_a   1.000
_cell.length_b   1.000
_cell.length_c   1.000
_cell.angle_alpha   90.00
_cell.angle_beta   90.00
_cell.angle_gamma   90.00
#
_symmetry.space_group_name_H-M   'P 1'
#
loop_
_entity.id
_entity.type
_entity.pdbx_description
1 polymer ?
#
loop_
_entity_poly.entity_id
_entity_poly.type
_entity_poly.pdbx_seq_one_letter_code
_entity_poly.pdbx_strand_id
1 'polypeptide(L)'
;MWSEFARSLIDQHNVGKAWSEKQIASLVRMSDKLEAKDAERAEQRKADEVTVDLSAVRAMFETAYGNGYKRPVYRAEGLVISRAPSHGRNPGALYVKDASDTYLGKIVGTVYTPSRDAKDTAAALAVIAQDPLAAAVAYGRRTGQCACCGRTLTNHESIERGIGPICAERWGF
;
A
#
# COMPACT_ATOMS: atom_id res chain seq x y z
N MET A 1 12.50 -17.24 -3.23
CA MET A 1 13.07 -18.45 -2.58
C MET A 1 14.27 -18.89 -3.42
N TRP A 2 15.45 -19.04 -2.84
CA TRP A 2 16.66 -19.49 -3.53
C TRP A 2 16.49 -20.96 -3.97
N SER A 3 16.94 -21.29 -5.19
CA SER A 3 16.91 -22.69 -5.63
C SER A 3 17.80 -23.56 -4.73
N GLU A 4 17.50 -24.85 -4.62
CA GLU A 4 18.35 -25.80 -3.87
C GLU A 4 19.79 -25.80 -4.35
N PHE A 5 19.97 -25.64 -5.66
CA PHE A 5 21.28 -25.51 -6.29
C PHE A 5 22.05 -24.28 -5.76
N ALA A 6 21.43 -23.10 -5.70
CA ALA A 6 22.07 -21.89 -5.19
C ALA A 6 22.43 -22.01 -3.70
N ARG A 7 21.58 -22.65 -2.90
CA ARG A 7 21.87 -22.92 -1.47
C ARG A 7 23.07 -23.84 -1.33
N SER A 8 23.12 -24.93 -2.08
CA SER A 8 24.25 -25.88 -2.08
C SER A 8 25.59 -25.19 -2.43
N LEU A 9 25.57 -24.21 -3.36
CA LEU A 9 26.79 -23.45 -3.70
C LEU A 9 27.20 -22.50 -2.59
N ILE A 10 26.28 -21.86 -1.89
CA ILE A 10 26.55 -21.02 -0.72
C ILE A 10 27.17 -21.87 0.39
N ASP A 11 26.64 -23.06 0.65
CA ASP A 11 27.16 -23.97 1.67
C ASP A 11 28.56 -24.44 1.32
N GLN A 12 28.84 -24.74 0.06
CA GLN A 12 30.21 -25.08 -0.41
C GLN A 12 31.18 -23.91 -0.21
N HIS A 13 30.77 -22.69 -0.50
CA HIS A 13 31.61 -21.52 -0.30
C HIS A 13 31.91 -21.28 1.18
N ASN A 14 30.91 -21.42 2.05
CA ASN A 14 31.04 -21.23 3.50
C ASN A 14 32.07 -22.24 4.14
N VAL A 15 32.26 -23.39 3.53
CA VAL A 15 33.29 -24.38 3.96
C VAL A 15 34.61 -24.23 3.19
N GLY A 16 34.81 -23.13 2.46
CA GLY A 16 36.07 -22.82 1.76
C GLY A 16 36.30 -23.61 0.46
N LYS A 17 35.24 -24.24 -0.09
CA LYS A 17 35.36 -24.99 -1.35
C LYS A 17 35.22 -24.06 -2.56
N ALA A 18 36.20 -24.07 -3.44
CA ALA A 18 36.13 -23.28 -4.69
C ALA A 18 35.06 -23.84 -5.64
N TRP A 19 34.36 -22.95 -6.34
CA TRP A 19 33.40 -23.33 -7.36
C TRP A 19 34.10 -23.70 -8.67
N SER A 20 33.56 -24.68 -9.38
CA SER A 20 34.01 -25.02 -10.72
C SER A 20 33.52 -23.97 -11.74
N GLU A 21 34.20 -23.86 -12.87
CA GLU A 21 33.80 -22.97 -13.97
C GLU A 21 32.34 -23.19 -14.42
N LYS A 22 31.90 -24.46 -14.46
CA LYS A 22 30.51 -24.82 -14.80
C LYS A 22 29.49 -24.30 -13.76
N GLN A 23 29.86 -24.32 -12.47
CA GLN A 23 29.03 -23.77 -11.40
C GLN A 23 28.95 -22.26 -11.49
N ILE A 24 30.06 -21.59 -11.73
CA ILE A 24 30.13 -20.13 -11.94
C ILE A 24 29.26 -19.74 -13.15
N ALA A 25 29.45 -20.41 -14.28
CA ALA A 25 28.64 -20.15 -15.48
C ALA A 25 27.13 -20.37 -15.28
N SER A 26 26.74 -21.34 -14.43
CA SER A 26 25.35 -21.56 -14.05
C SER A 26 24.80 -20.43 -13.18
N LEU A 27 25.58 -19.93 -12.22
CA LEU A 27 25.19 -18.81 -11.37
C LEU A 27 25.01 -17.53 -12.18
N VAL A 28 25.95 -17.22 -13.08
CA VAL A 28 25.85 -16.06 -13.98
C VAL A 28 24.57 -16.13 -14.80
N ARG A 29 24.28 -17.27 -15.46
CA ARG A 29 23.03 -17.45 -16.20
C ARG A 29 21.77 -17.32 -15.36
N MET A 30 21.83 -17.73 -14.10
CA MET A 30 20.70 -17.53 -13.16
C MET A 30 20.54 -16.05 -12.79
N SER A 31 21.65 -15.34 -12.54
CA SER A 31 21.63 -13.90 -12.27
C SER A 31 21.04 -13.13 -13.45
N ASP A 32 21.56 -13.37 -14.66
CA ASP A 32 21.07 -12.71 -15.89
C ASP A 32 19.57 -12.93 -16.09
N LYS A 33 19.07 -14.15 -15.87
CA LYS A 33 17.63 -14.46 -15.95
C LYS A 33 16.81 -13.75 -14.90
N LEU A 34 17.33 -13.61 -13.68
CA LEU A 34 16.65 -12.89 -12.60
C LEU A 34 16.62 -11.39 -12.90
N GLU A 35 17.74 -10.83 -13.35
CA GLU A 35 17.83 -9.42 -13.73
C GLU A 35 16.90 -9.08 -14.90
N ALA A 36 16.87 -9.91 -15.95
CA ALA A 36 15.94 -9.74 -17.07
C ALA A 36 14.47 -9.79 -16.62
N LYS A 37 14.13 -10.74 -15.75
CA LYS A 37 12.78 -10.87 -15.20
C LYS A 37 12.40 -9.72 -14.27
N ASP A 38 13.34 -9.18 -13.53
CA ASP A 38 13.11 -8.04 -12.66
C ASP A 38 12.98 -6.74 -13.48
N ALA A 39 13.73 -6.59 -14.58
CA ALA A 39 13.58 -5.50 -15.53
C ALA A 39 12.20 -5.53 -16.21
N GLU A 40 11.79 -6.69 -16.74
CA GLU A 40 10.46 -6.88 -17.32
C GLU A 40 9.34 -6.52 -16.34
N ARG A 41 9.46 -6.97 -15.08
CA ARG A 41 8.51 -6.62 -14.03
C ARG A 41 8.51 -5.13 -13.68
N ALA A 42 9.66 -4.48 -13.76
CA ALA A 42 9.76 -3.04 -13.51
C ALA A 42 9.09 -2.24 -14.63
N GLU A 43 9.26 -2.66 -15.88
CA GLU A 43 8.58 -2.06 -17.03
C GLU A 43 7.07 -2.28 -16.96
N GLN A 44 6.62 -3.50 -16.65
CA GLN A 44 5.19 -3.78 -16.49
C GLN A 44 4.58 -2.92 -15.39
N ARG A 45 5.25 -2.76 -14.24
CA ARG A 45 4.76 -1.88 -13.16
C ARG A 45 4.64 -0.43 -13.60
N LYS A 46 5.53 0.07 -14.44
CA LYS A 46 5.43 1.43 -14.99
C LYS A 46 4.28 1.55 -15.97
N ALA A 47 4.04 0.53 -16.80
CA ALA A 47 2.92 0.50 -17.72
C ALA A 47 1.56 0.47 -17.00
N ASP A 48 1.52 -0.15 -15.81
CA ASP A 48 0.31 -0.24 -14.97
C ASP A 48 0.11 1.00 -14.08
N GLU A 49 1.02 1.98 -14.10
CA GLU A 49 0.90 3.20 -13.31
C GLU A 49 -0.29 4.05 -13.76
N VAL A 50 -1.06 4.52 -12.77
CA VAL A 50 -2.24 5.35 -13.00
C VAL A 50 -2.09 6.65 -12.22
N THR A 51 -2.43 7.77 -12.84
CA THR A 51 -2.49 9.06 -12.15
C THR A 51 -3.78 9.17 -11.36
N VAL A 52 -3.66 9.37 -10.05
CA VAL A 52 -4.79 9.57 -9.12
C VAL A 52 -4.45 10.73 -8.18
N ASP A 53 -5.26 11.77 -8.21
CA ASP A 53 -5.08 12.90 -7.30
C ASP A 53 -5.78 12.62 -5.95
N LEU A 54 -4.99 12.31 -4.94
CA LEU A 54 -5.42 12.18 -3.55
C LEU A 54 -4.92 13.32 -2.67
N SER A 55 -4.75 14.51 -3.22
CA SER A 55 -4.33 15.71 -2.48
C SER A 55 -5.27 16.01 -1.29
N ALA A 56 -6.58 15.88 -1.48
CA ALA A 56 -7.56 16.03 -0.42
C ALA A 56 -7.39 15.00 0.71
N VAL A 57 -7.17 13.73 0.37
CA VAL A 57 -6.87 12.68 1.38
C VAL A 57 -5.57 13.00 2.13
N ARG A 58 -4.54 13.50 1.43
CA ARG A 58 -3.28 13.93 2.07
C ARG A 58 -3.51 15.08 3.03
N ALA A 59 -4.31 16.09 2.65
CA ALA A 59 -4.67 17.19 3.53
C ALA A 59 -5.40 16.71 4.80
N MET A 60 -6.31 15.75 4.66
CA MET A 60 -6.97 15.11 5.80
C MET A 60 -5.96 14.41 6.73
N PHE A 61 -4.95 13.72 6.19
CA PHE A 61 -3.89 13.13 7.00
C PHE A 61 -3.06 14.20 7.74
N GLU A 62 -2.71 15.32 7.09
CA GLU A 62 -1.99 16.41 7.74
C GLU A 62 -2.80 17.01 8.90
N THR A 63 -4.11 17.23 8.68
CA THR A 63 -5.02 17.68 9.75
C THR A 63 -5.05 16.69 10.92
N ALA A 64 -5.18 15.40 10.64
CA ALA A 64 -5.20 14.37 11.67
C ALA A 64 -3.88 14.30 12.46
N TYR A 65 -2.73 14.44 11.79
CA TYR A 65 -1.43 14.51 12.47
C TYR A 65 -1.29 15.79 13.30
N GLY A 66 -1.70 16.94 12.77
CA GLY A 66 -1.72 18.22 13.48
C GLY A 66 -2.56 18.16 14.76
N ASN A 67 -3.67 17.42 14.73
CA ASN A 67 -4.55 17.18 15.87
C ASN A 67 -4.09 16.00 16.75
N GLY A 68 -2.83 15.58 16.65
CA GLY A 68 -2.19 14.60 17.54
C GLY A 68 -2.52 13.14 17.25
N TYR A 69 -3.08 12.82 16.07
CA TYR A 69 -3.34 11.43 15.69
C TYR A 69 -2.02 10.76 15.25
N LYS A 70 -1.50 9.80 16.00
CA LYS A 70 -0.17 9.21 15.75
C LYS A 70 -0.11 8.30 14.51
N ARG A 71 -1.18 7.61 14.19
CA ARG A 71 -1.26 6.65 13.08
C ARG A 71 -2.62 6.72 12.41
N PRO A 72 -2.91 7.82 11.70
CA PRO A 72 -4.18 7.95 10.99
C PRO A 72 -4.27 6.93 9.87
N VAL A 73 -5.45 6.37 9.71
CA VAL A 73 -5.81 5.43 8.64
C VAL A 73 -7.13 5.88 8.05
N TYR A 74 -7.23 5.87 6.74
CA TYR A 74 -8.45 6.23 6.02
C TYR A 74 -9.02 4.99 5.35
N ARG A 75 -10.33 4.77 5.46
CA ARG A 75 -11.04 3.62 4.87
C ARG A 75 -12.19 4.09 4.00
N ALA A 76 -12.21 3.65 2.75
CA ALA A 76 -13.28 3.87 1.80
C ALA A 76 -13.18 2.87 0.66
N GLU A 77 -14.29 2.58 -0.02
CA GLU A 77 -14.34 1.72 -1.22
C GLU A 77 -13.63 0.36 -1.07
N GLY A 78 -13.68 -0.23 0.13
CA GLY A 78 -12.97 -1.49 0.42
C GLY A 78 -11.46 -1.35 0.60
N LEU A 79 -10.94 -0.13 0.51
CA LEU A 79 -9.52 0.17 0.66
C LEU A 79 -9.21 0.73 2.06
N VAL A 80 -7.98 0.46 2.48
CA VAL A 80 -7.36 0.99 3.68
C VAL A 80 -6.12 1.76 3.26
N ILE A 81 -6.14 3.07 3.44
CA ILE A 81 -5.05 3.96 3.04
C ILE A 81 -4.32 4.46 4.29
N SER A 82 -3.01 4.39 4.29
CA SER A 82 -2.15 4.87 5.37
C SER A 82 -0.91 5.57 4.81
N ARG A 83 -0.36 6.51 5.58
CA ARG A 83 0.88 7.20 5.19
C ARG A 83 2.11 6.37 5.55
N ALA A 84 3.07 6.32 4.64
CA ALA A 84 4.38 5.72 4.88
C ALA A 84 5.15 6.49 5.96
N PRO A 85 5.92 5.82 6.83
CA PRO A 85 6.78 6.47 7.81
C PRO A 85 7.80 7.40 7.14
N SER A 86 8.13 8.51 7.82
CA SER A 86 9.08 9.52 7.32
C SER A 86 10.50 8.96 7.09
N HIS A 87 10.89 7.92 7.83
CA HIS A 87 12.19 7.24 7.73
C HIS A 87 12.09 5.88 7.03
N GLY A 88 10.97 5.61 6.33
CA GLY A 88 10.80 4.40 5.53
C GLY A 88 11.40 4.52 4.12
N ARG A 89 11.29 3.45 3.35
CA ARG A 89 11.79 3.38 1.95
C ARG A 89 11.09 4.38 1.01
N ASN A 90 9.85 4.77 1.31
CA ASN A 90 9.04 5.68 0.49
C ASN A 90 8.45 6.79 1.37
N PRO A 91 9.25 7.77 1.84
CA PRO A 91 8.75 8.83 2.71
C PRO A 91 7.61 9.61 2.06
N GLY A 92 6.52 9.84 2.79
CA GLY A 92 5.37 10.61 2.30
C GLY A 92 4.46 9.89 1.29
N ALA A 93 4.79 8.65 0.87
CA ALA A 93 3.88 7.84 0.06
C ALA A 93 2.62 7.46 0.85
N LEU A 94 1.53 7.19 0.13
CA LEU A 94 0.36 6.52 0.69
C LEU A 94 0.42 5.04 0.31
N TYR A 95 0.30 4.17 1.29
CA TYR A 95 0.13 2.73 1.08
C TYR A 95 -1.34 2.39 1.00
N VAL A 96 -1.69 1.57 0.00
CA VAL A 96 -3.05 1.10 -0.25
C VAL A 96 -3.10 -0.39 0.05
N LYS A 97 -4.05 -0.79 0.86
CA LYS A 97 -4.32 -2.18 1.24
C LYS A 97 -5.81 -2.46 1.09
N ASP A 98 -6.18 -3.73 1.07
CA ASP A 98 -7.58 -4.15 1.23
C ASP A 98 -7.98 -4.30 2.72
N ALA A 99 -9.23 -4.72 2.95
CA ALA A 99 -9.74 -4.97 4.30
C ALA A 99 -9.06 -6.15 5.01
N SER A 100 -8.39 -7.05 4.26
CA SER A 100 -7.64 -8.21 4.76
C SER A 100 -6.17 -7.90 5.01
N ASP A 101 -5.77 -6.62 4.95
CA ASP A 101 -4.39 -6.13 5.07
C ASP A 101 -3.47 -6.53 3.91
N THR A 102 -4.02 -7.02 2.78
CA THR A 102 -3.25 -7.33 1.57
C THR A 102 -2.76 -6.03 0.94
N TYR A 103 -1.47 -5.97 0.63
CA TYR A 103 -0.88 -4.79 -0.02
C TYR A 103 -1.28 -4.70 -1.49
N LEU A 104 -1.98 -3.63 -1.85
CA LEU A 104 -2.48 -3.38 -3.21
C LEU A 104 -1.64 -2.37 -3.99
N GLY A 105 -0.75 -1.63 -3.34
CA GLY A 105 0.12 -0.68 -4.02
C GLY A 105 0.44 0.55 -3.19
N LYS A 106 1.10 1.51 -3.84
CA LYS A 106 1.49 2.79 -3.23
C LYS A 106 1.21 3.96 -4.15
N ILE A 107 1.02 5.13 -3.55
CA ILE A 107 0.85 6.38 -4.27
C ILE A 107 1.99 7.33 -3.86
N VAL A 108 2.80 7.72 -4.84
CA VAL A 108 3.87 8.71 -4.67
C VAL A 108 3.51 9.94 -5.49
N GLY A 109 3.37 11.09 -4.84
CA GLY A 109 2.76 12.25 -5.50
C GLY A 109 1.34 11.91 -5.96
N THR A 110 1.09 11.96 -7.25
CA THR A 110 -0.17 11.60 -7.89
C THR A 110 -0.12 10.24 -8.62
N VAL A 111 1.02 9.54 -8.58
CA VAL A 111 1.21 8.28 -9.30
C VAL A 111 0.90 7.10 -8.40
N TYR A 112 -0.12 6.33 -8.75
CA TYR A 112 -0.43 5.04 -8.15
C TYR A 112 0.31 3.93 -8.88
N THR A 113 1.17 3.22 -8.17
CA THR A 113 1.86 2.02 -8.66
C THR A 113 1.21 0.79 -8.04
N PRO A 114 0.46 -0.01 -8.83
CA PRO A 114 -0.24 -1.20 -8.32
C PRO A 114 0.71 -2.32 -7.90
N SER A 115 0.27 -3.16 -6.97
CA SER A 115 0.86 -4.47 -6.71
C SER A 115 0.25 -5.52 -7.65
N ARG A 116 0.77 -6.75 -7.59
CA ARG A 116 0.22 -7.87 -8.37
C ARG A 116 -1.24 -8.18 -8.00
N ASP A 117 -1.63 -7.93 -6.77
CA ASP A 117 -2.95 -8.28 -6.23
C ASP A 117 -3.97 -7.14 -6.33
N ALA A 118 -3.59 -6.04 -7.00
CA ALA A 118 -4.35 -4.79 -7.10
C ALA A 118 -5.44 -4.83 -8.20
N LYS A 119 -6.38 -5.75 -8.10
CA LYS A 119 -7.54 -5.77 -9.01
C LYS A 119 -8.49 -4.62 -8.67
N ASP A 120 -8.93 -3.89 -9.69
CA ASP A 120 -9.94 -2.81 -9.61
C ASP A 120 -9.60 -1.65 -8.63
N THR A 121 -8.41 -1.67 -8.04
CA THR A 121 -7.99 -0.67 -7.04
C THR A 121 -7.94 0.74 -7.62
N ALA A 122 -7.53 0.90 -8.88
CA ALA A 122 -7.48 2.21 -9.53
C ALA A 122 -8.87 2.85 -9.65
N ALA A 123 -9.91 2.07 -9.97
CA ALA A 123 -11.28 2.55 -10.03
C ALA A 123 -11.78 3.01 -8.65
N ALA A 124 -11.53 2.22 -7.61
CA ALA A 124 -11.88 2.60 -6.24
C ALA A 124 -11.14 3.86 -5.77
N LEU A 125 -9.86 4.02 -6.12
CA LEU A 125 -9.10 5.24 -5.83
C LEU A 125 -9.65 6.46 -6.58
N ALA A 126 -10.13 6.29 -7.82
CA ALA A 126 -10.75 7.37 -8.58
C ALA A 126 -12.05 7.86 -7.93
N VAL A 127 -12.87 6.97 -7.39
CA VAL A 127 -14.07 7.33 -6.60
C VAL A 127 -13.68 8.12 -5.35
N ILE A 128 -12.68 7.65 -4.61
CA ILE A 128 -12.18 8.34 -3.42
C ILE A 128 -11.64 9.74 -3.79
N ALA A 129 -10.94 9.87 -4.92
CA ALA A 129 -10.38 11.13 -5.37
C ALA A 129 -11.44 12.20 -5.66
N GLN A 130 -12.63 11.81 -6.10
CA GLN A 130 -13.74 12.74 -6.38
C GLN A 130 -14.28 13.42 -5.12
N ASP A 131 -14.56 12.64 -4.10
CA ASP A 131 -15.04 13.14 -2.80
C ASP A 131 -14.63 12.19 -1.67
N PRO A 132 -13.47 12.43 -1.05
CA PRO A 132 -12.96 11.56 0.02
C PRO A 132 -13.87 11.54 1.26
N LEU A 133 -14.54 12.64 1.56
CA LEU A 133 -15.46 12.68 2.70
C LEU A 133 -16.71 11.85 2.44
N ALA A 134 -17.34 12.02 1.29
CA ALA A 134 -18.49 11.20 0.90
C ALA A 134 -18.15 9.71 0.85
N ALA A 135 -16.97 9.34 0.31
CA ALA A 135 -16.50 7.97 0.28
C ALA A 135 -16.31 7.38 1.69
N ALA A 136 -15.75 8.16 2.64
CA ALA A 136 -15.62 7.76 4.04
C ALA A 136 -16.98 7.58 4.73
N VAL A 137 -17.91 8.50 4.51
CA VAL A 137 -19.29 8.41 5.03
C VAL A 137 -20.00 7.17 4.49
N ALA A 138 -19.93 6.94 3.18
CA ALA A 138 -20.52 5.77 2.54
C ALA A 138 -19.93 4.45 3.10
N TYR A 139 -18.62 4.40 3.31
CA TYR A 139 -17.97 3.26 3.97
C TYR A 139 -18.54 2.99 5.36
N GLY A 140 -18.60 4.02 6.21
CA GLY A 140 -19.09 3.88 7.57
C GLY A 140 -20.55 3.45 7.66
N ARG A 141 -21.41 4.02 6.80
CA ARG A 141 -22.84 3.64 6.71
C ARG A 141 -23.01 2.19 6.25
N ARG A 142 -22.24 1.74 5.28
CA ARG A 142 -22.31 0.38 4.73
C ARG A 142 -21.79 -0.67 5.70
N THR A 143 -20.70 -0.38 6.44
CA THR A 143 -20.01 -1.35 7.28
C THR A 143 -20.34 -1.28 8.75
N GLY A 144 -20.95 -0.18 9.22
CA GLY A 144 -21.13 0.12 10.64
C GLY A 144 -19.80 0.42 11.36
N GLN A 145 -18.70 0.65 10.63
CA GLN A 145 -17.39 0.92 11.19
C GLN A 145 -16.91 2.33 10.83
N CYS A 146 -16.26 2.99 11.78
CA CYS A 146 -15.68 4.31 11.56
C CYS A 146 -14.59 4.27 10.47
N ALA A 147 -14.72 5.09 9.43
CA ALA A 147 -13.75 5.16 8.33
C ALA A 147 -12.32 5.51 8.77
N CYS A 148 -12.16 6.21 9.90
CA CYS A 148 -10.84 6.64 10.39
C CYS A 148 -10.18 5.62 11.33
N CYS A 149 -10.91 5.10 12.34
CA CYS A 149 -10.32 4.22 13.35
C CYS A 149 -10.76 2.76 13.26
N GLY A 150 -11.77 2.43 12.44
CA GLY A 150 -12.28 1.07 12.27
C GLY A 150 -13.12 0.55 13.43
N ARG A 151 -13.39 1.35 14.47
CA ARG A 151 -14.27 0.94 15.56
C ARG A 151 -15.72 0.88 15.10
N THR A 152 -16.48 -0.07 15.63
CA THR A 152 -17.92 -0.15 15.41
C THR A 152 -18.62 1.13 15.88
N LEU A 153 -19.50 1.65 15.07
CA LEU A 153 -20.34 2.81 15.37
C LEU A 153 -21.61 2.31 16.04
N THR A 154 -21.88 2.79 17.25
CA THR A 154 -23.04 2.35 18.05
C THR A 154 -24.08 3.45 18.24
N ASN A 155 -23.69 4.70 18.06
CA ASN A 155 -24.56 5.84 18.15
C ASN A 155 -25.18 6.15 16.79
N HIS A 156 -26.50 6.43 16.74
CA HIS A 156 -27.25 6.70 15.50
C HIS A 156 -26.62 7.82 14.67
N GLU A 157 -26.27 8.93 15.28
CA GLU A 157 -25.62 10.07 14.60
C GLU A 157 -24.25 9.68 13.98
N SER A 158 -23.47 8.86 14.71
CA SER A 158 -22.18 8.36 14.20
C SER A 158 -22.35 7.37 13.03
N ILE A 159 -23.41 6.56 13.06
CA ILE A 159 -23.76 5.64 11.97
C ILE A 159 -24.16 6.44 10.73
N GLU A 160 -25.02 7.45 10.89
CA GLU A 160 -25.42 8.32 9.79
C GLU A 160 -24.25 9.11 9.20
N ARG A 161 -23.35 9.59 10.06
CA ARG A 161 -22.12 10.28 9.64
C ARG A 161 -21.06 9.35 9.08
N GLY A 162 -21.13 8.03 9.37
CA GLY A 162 -20.12 7.05 9.01
C GLY A 162 -18.77 7.21 9.73
N ILE A 163 -18.69 8.15 10.65
CA ILE A 163 -17.46 8.56 11.35
C ILE A 163 -17.81 8.90 12.79
N GLY A 164 -17.06 8.35 13.75
CA GLY A 164 -17.25 8.67 15.17
C GLY A 164 -16.86 10.11 15.50
N PRO A 165 -17.46 10.74 16.53
CA PRO A 165 -17.32 12.18 16.81
C PRO A 165 -15.87 12.60 17.08
N ILE A 166 -15.12 11.83 17.85
CA ILE A 166 -13.69 12.09 18.11
C ILE A 166 -12.85 12.03 16.82
N CYS A 167 -13.20 11.11 15.91
CA CYS A 167 -12.51 11.02 14.65
C CYS A 167 -12.88 12.18 13.71
N ALA A 168 -14.17 12.57 13.69
CA ALA A 168 -14.62 13.72 12.90
C ALA A 168 -13.86 15.00 13.33
N GLU A 169 -13.79 15.29 14.61
CA GLU A 169 -13.05 16.44 15.15
C GLU A 169 -11.57 16.39 14.77
N ARG A 170 -10.92 15.25 14.98
CA ARG A 170 -9.48 15.12 14.71
C ARG A 170 -9.10 15.15 13.24
N TRP A 171 -9.99 14.77 12.36
CA TRP A 171 -9.77 14.77 10.92
C TRP A 171 -10.29 16.04 10.23
N GLY A 172 -11.00 16.91 10.97
CA GLY A 172 -11.55 18.15 10.44
C GLY A 172 -12.78 17.94 9.57
N PHE A 173 -13.63 16.96 9.92
CA PHE A 173 -14.88 16.63 9.21
C PHE A 173 -16.09 17.31 9.82
#